data_7b37e5363d3cf4dd3d219bf877379962
#
_entry.id   7b37e5363d3cf4dd3d219bf877379962
#
_cell.length_a   1.000
_cell.length_b   1.000
_cell.length_c   1.000
_cell.angle_alpha   90.00
_cell.angle_beta   90.00
_cell.angle_gamma   90.00
#
_symmetry.space_group_name_H-M   'P 1'
#
loop_
_entity.id
_entity.type
_entity.pdbx_description
1 polymer ?
#
loop_
_entity_poly.entity_id
_entity_poly.type
_entity_poly.pdbx_seq_one_letter_code
_entity_poly.pdbx_strand_id
1 'polypeptide(L)'
;MQIVTLQEAQSAPVWRRPIFLLFVMAAAMPIAFATWSALLNNFVIEVANFDGADIGLLHSVREIPGFLAVGVIAIIIFLREQVLGLLSLVLLGVATAVTAWFPQMGGILTLTLLSSIGFHYYETVNQSLQLQWISKAQAPQVLGWLLAMGSAASLVAFGVILVTWEWLALSFNTAYMISGGITAAIALACMVLYPQFQSPTPQHKTMVLRKRYWLYYALQFMAGARRQVFMVFAGFMMVERFGFDVHELTSLYLINLVMNMFIGPAFGRVVARYGERNTLIFEYAGLALVFLAYGGIYMFGWGVMLAGALFVIDHLFFSLAFALKTYFQKIADPADIAPTAAVAFTINHIAAVGLPVFLGLLWLFSPSLVFILAAGMALTSLGLALLIPRRPEPGYETILSR
;
A
#
# COMPACT_ATOMS: atom_id res chain seq x y z
N MET A 1 12.37 5.67 27.28
CA MET A 1 11.39 6.50 26.54
C MET A 1 10.19 6.78 27.43
N GLN A 2 9.74 8.04 27.49
CA GLN A 2 8.55 8.45 28.25
C GLN A 2 7.29 7.86 27.59
N ILE A 3 6.35 7.35 28.38
CA ILE A 3 5.05 6.86 27.92
C ILE A 3 4.03 7.96 28.17
N VAL A 4 3.22 8.28 27.18
CA VAL A 4 2.22 9.34 27.20
C VAL A 4 0.92 8.80 26.63
N THR A 5 -0.19 9.05 27.29
CA THR A 5 -1.52 8.70 26.75
C THR A 5 -1.89 9.58 25.56
N LEU A 6 -2.78 9.10 24.69
CA LEU A 6 -3.26 9.90 23.54
C LEU A 6 -3.94 11.20 24.00
N GLN A 7 -4.57 11.20 25.18
CA GLN A 7 -5.23 12.38 25.72
C GLN A 7 -4.20 13.43 26.19
N GLU A 8 -3.17 13.01 26.93
CA GLU A 8 -2.08 13.90 27.35
C GLU A 8 -1.30 14.46 26.14
N ALA A 9 -1.13 13.64 25.09
CA ALA A 9 -0.46 14.06 23.86
C ALA A 9 -1.18 15.21 23.12
N GLN A 10 -2.48 15.42 23.35
CA GLN A 10 -3.23 16.53 22.74
C GLN A 10 -2.77 17.90 23.26
N SER A 11 -2.28 18.00 24.49
CA SER A 11 -1.74 19.23 25.07
C SER A 11 -0.32 19.56 24.57
N ALA A 12 0.37 18.58 23.94
CA ALA A 12 1.70 18.78 23.40
C ALA A 12 1.68 19.65 22.11
N PRO A 13 2.82 20.29 21.75
CA PRO A 13 2.96 20.97 20.46
C PRO A 13 2.58 20.06 19.30
N VAL A 14 2.00 20.61 18.24
CA VAL A 14 1.43 19.85 17.10
C VAL A 14 2.44 18.85 16.54
N TRP A 15 3.71 19.25 16.39
CA TRP A 15 4.79 18.41 15.87
C TRP A 15 5.17 17.22 16.77
N ARG A 16 4.72 17.20 18.03
CA ARG A 16 4.92 16.09 18.99
C ARG A 16 3.69 15.20 19.17
N ARG A 17 2.64 15.42 18.38
CA ARG A 17 1.41 14.63 18.49
C ARG A 17 1.47 13.33 17.67
N PRO A 18 0.71 12.29 18.06
CA PRO A 18 0.73 10.99 17.38
C PRO A 18 0.35 11.10 15.88
N ILE A 19 -0.63 11.94 15.54
CA ILE A 19 -1.03 12.14 14.12
C ILE A 19 0.12 12.75 13.32
N PHE A 20 0.88 13.69 13.88
CA PHE A 20 2.03 14.26 13.18
C PHE A 20 3.13 13.22 12.95
N LEU A 21 3.37 12.32 13.91
CA LEU A 21 4.28 11.18 13.72
C LEU A 21 3.82 10.29 12.55
N LEU A 22 2.51 10.02 12.43
CA LEU A 22 1.98 9.27 11.27
C LEU A 22 2.28 9.98 9.94
N PHE A 23 2.18 11.31 9.88
CA PHE A 23 2.55 12.08 8.68
C PHE A 23 4.06 11.98 8.37
N VAL A 24 4.91 12.07 9.38
CA VAL A 24 6.37 11.91 9.20
C VAL A 24 6.70 10.50 8.70
N MET A 25 6.08 9.48 9.29
CA MET A 25 6.27 8.08 8.85
C MET A 25 5.75 7.86 7.43
N ALA A 26 4.59 8.44 7.07
CA ALA A 26 4.02 8.38 5.73
C ALA A 26 4.89 9.08 4.67
N ALA A 27 5.64 10.11 5.05
CA ALA A 27 6.60 10.78 4.18
C ALA A 27 7.94 10.03 4.09
N ALA A 28 8.41 9.41 5.19
CA ALA A 28 9.70 8.75 5.25
C ALA A 28 9.77 7.45 4.43
N MET A 29 8.71 6.63 4.48
CA MET A 29 8.69 5.33 3.79
C MET A 29 8.89 5.45 2.28
N PRO A 30 8.19 6.34 1.56
CA PRO A 30 8.33 6.45 0.11
C PRO A 30 9.72 6.90 -0.34
N ILE A 31 10.49 7.62 0.48
CA ILE A 31 11.83 8.08 0.10
C ILE A 31 12.74 6.89 -0.25
N ALA A 32 12.82 5.88 0.61
CA ALA A 32 13.57 4.66 0.31
C ALA A 32 12.87 3.79 -0.73
N PHE A 33 11.58 3.54 -0.55
CA PHE A 33 10.83 2.61 -1.38
C PHE A 33 10.68 3.07 -2.83
N ALA A 34 10.37 4.34 -3.08
CA ALA A 34 10.24 4.88 -4.43
C ALA A 34 11.59 4.88 -5.15
N THR A 35 12.69 5.27 -4.45
CA THR A 35 14.03 5.21 -5.02
C THR A 35 14.43 3.78 -5.38
N TRP A 36 14.21 2.83 -4.46
CA TRP A 36 14.47 1.42 -4.73
C TRP A 36 13.68 0.93 -5.96
N SER A 37 12.40 1.23 -6.02
CA SER A 37 11.51 0.82 -7.10
C SER A 37 11.90 1.43 -8.45
N ALA A 38 12.32 2.71 -8.47
CA ALA A 38 12.73 3.42 -9.68
C ALA A 38 14.02 2.85 -10.28
N LEU A 39 14.99 2.53 -9.43
CA LEU A 39 16.34 2.17 -9.88
C LEU A 39 16.57 0.66 -9.96
N LEU A 40 15.71 -0.17 -9.36
CA LEU A 40 15.95 -1.60 -9.23
C LEU A 40 16.25 -2.29 -10.55
N ASN A 41 15.38 -2.11 -11.54
CA ASN A 41 15.49 -2.83 -12.81
C ASN A 41 16.80 -2.49 -13.51
N ASN A 42 17.14 -1.21 -13.61
CA ASN A 42 18.40 -0.79 -14.19
C ASN A 42 19.60 -1.34 -13.41
N PHE A 43 19.58 -1.23 -12.08
CA PHE A 43 20.65 -1.73 -11.23
C PHE A 43 20.87 -3.25 -11.41
N VAL A 44 19.82 -4.06 -11.38
CA VAL A 44 19.99 -5.51 -11.48
C VAL A 44 20.36 -5.97 -12.89
N ILE A 45 19.94 -5.26 -13.94
CA ILE A 45 20.28 -5.57 -15.32
C ILE A 45 21.71 -5.08 -15.63
N GLU A 46 22.01 -3.81 -15.36
CA GLU A 46 23.27 -3.17 -15.77
C GLU A 46 24.47 -3.61 -14.90
N VAL A 47 24.26 -3.83 -13.60
CA VAL A 47 25.32 -4.09 -12.64
C VAL A 47 25.41 -5.58 -12.27
N ALA A 48 24.26 -6.23 -12.06
CA ALA A 48 24.21 -7.62 -11.62
C ALA A 48 23.97 -8.62 -12.76
N ASN A 49 23.70 -8.15 -13.98
CA ASN A 49 23.43 -8.97 -15.18
C ASN A 49 22.26 -9.96 -14.97
N PHE A 50 21.19 -9.55 -14.25
CA PHE A 50 20.01 -10.36 -14.05
C PHE A 50 19.25 -10.57 -15.36
N ASP A 51 18.76 -11.79 -15.55
CA ASP A 51 17.80 -12.10 -16.59
C ASP A 51 16.35 -12.03 -16.06
N GLY A 52 15.38 -12.38 -16.91
CA GLY A 52 13.95 -12.38 -16.57
C GLY A 52 13.58 -13.36 -15.45
N ALA A 53 14.29 -14.49 -15.34
CA ALA A 53 14.08 -15.49 -14.29
C ALA A 53 14.58 -14.95 -12.93
N ASP A 54 15.73 -14.29 -12.93
CA ASP A 54 16.34 -13.67 -11.75
C ASP A 54 15.46 -12.55 -11.20
N ILE A 55 14.91 -11.69 -12.08
CA ILE A 55 13.98 -10.63 -11.70
C ILE A 55 12.68 -11.24 -11.14
N GLY A 56 12.18 -12.31 -11.76
CA GLY A 56 11.01 -13.05 -11.27
C GLY A 56 11.22 -13.61 -9.87
N LEU A 57 12.38 -14.23 -9.61
CA LEU A 57 12.77 -14.71 -8.29
C LEU A 57 12.86 -13.56 -7.27
N LEU A 58 13.47 -12.46 -7.64
CA LEU A 58 13.58 -11.27 -6.78
C LEU A 58 12.22 -10.78 -6.33
N HIS A 59 11.28 -10.62 -7.25
CA HIS A 59 9.92 -10.17 -6.90
C HIS A 59 9.17 -11.19 -6.06
N SER A 60 9.35 -12.50 -6.31
CA SER A 60 8.76 -13.56 -5.47
C SER A 60 9.29 -13.50 -4.04
N VAL A 61 10.60 -13.34 -3.86
CA VAL A 61 11.24 -13.15 -2.54
C VAL A 61 10.68 -11.91 -1.85
N ARG A 62 10.46 -10.83 -2.58
CA ARG A 62 9.89 -9.58 -2.06
C ARG A 62 8.50 -9.76 -1.46
N GLU A 63 7.64 -10.62 -2.02
CA GLU A 63 6.26 -10.79 -1.54
C GLU A 63 6.14 -11.74 -0.34
N ILE A 64 7.17 -12.53 -0.01
CA ILE A 64 7.17 -13.46 1.13
C ILE A 64 6.84 -12.76 2.46
N PRO A 65 7.47 -11.62 2.83
CA PRO A 65 7.15 -10.94 4.08
C PRO A 65 5.72 -10.40 4.14
N GLY A 66 5.13 -10.02 3.01
CA GLY A 66 3.73 -9.60 2.94
C GLY A 66 2.77 -10.73 3.28
N PHE A 67 3.00 -11.91 2.75
CA PHE A 67 2.25 -13.12 3.12
C PHE A 67 2.45 -13.48 4.60
N LEU A 68 3.66 -13.28 5.14
CA LEU A 68 4.00 -13.57 6.54
C LEU A 68 3.71 -12.40 7.49
N ALA A 69 2.98 -11.37 7.07
CA ALA A 69 2.69 -10.18 7.88
C ALA A 69 1.92 -10.50 9.19
N VAL A 70 1.19 -11.63 9.22
CA VAL A 70 0.59 -12.14 10.47
C VAL A 70 1.62 -12.38 11.57
N GLY A 71 2.89 -12.61 11.23
CA GLY A 71 4.00 -12.75 12.18
C GLY A 71 4.26 -11.49 13.03
N VAL A 72 3.77 -10.32 12.61
CA VAL A 72 3.79 -9.10 13.42
C VAL A 72 3.14 -9.32 14.79
N ILE A 73 2.08 -10.15 14.86
CA ILE A 73 1.38 -10.46 16.11
C ILE A 73 2.33 -11.07 17.14
N ALA A 74 3.23 -11.95 16.71
CA ALA A 74 4.23 -12.55 17.61
C ALA A 74 5.26 -11.51 18.09
N ILE A 75 5.60 -10.55 17.25
CA ILE A 75 6.61 -9.53 17.58
C ILE A 75 6.03 -8.49 18.56
N ILE A 76 4.76 -8.09 18.42
CA ILE A 76 4.13 -7.12 19.32
C ILE A 76 3.90 -7.67 20.74
N ILE A 77 4.14 -8.96 20.99
CA ILE A 77 4.21 -9.50 22.35
C ILE A 77 5.40 -8.88 23.11
N PHE A 78 6.52 -8.68 22.42
CA PHE A 78 7.78 -8.20 23.00
C PHE A 78 8.04 -6.73 22.74
N LEU A 79 7.58 -6.20 21.59
CA LEU A 79 7.79 -4.82 21.15
C LEU A 79 6.46 -4.07 21.04
N ARG A 80 6.49 -2.77 21.36
CA ARG A 80 5.34 -1.89 21.10
C ARG A 80 5.23 -1.62 19.61
N GLU A 81 4.01 -1.50 19.11
CA GLU A 81 3.72 -1.26 17.69
C GLU A 81 4.46 -0.02 17.14
N GLN A 82 4.47 1.10 17.88
CA GLN A 82 5.21 2.31 17.46
C GLN A 82 6.71 2.03 17.29
N VAL A 83 7.31 1.27 18.21
CA VAL A 83 8.74 0.91 18.11
C VAL A 83 8.98 -0.01 16.93
N LEU A 84 8.11 -1.03 16.77
CA LEU A 84 8.20 -1.96 15.64
C LEU A 84 8.07 -1.23 14.30
N GLY A 85 7.12 -0.30 14.17
CA GLY A 85 6.94 0.48 12.94
C GLY A 85 8.18 1.34 12.60
N LEU A 86 8.77 2.00 13.60
CA LEU A 86 9.98 2.80 13.41
C LEU A 86 11.21 1.92 13.13
N LEU A 87 11.39 0.78 13.81
CA LEU A 87 12.45 -0.18 13.51
C LEU A 87 12.31 -0.77 12.10
N SER A 88 11.09 -1.02 11.68
CA SER A 88 10.80 -1.49 10.30
C SER A 88 11.20 -0.46 9.26
N LEU A 89 10.96 0.84 9.52
CA LEU A 89 11.46 1.92 8.64
C LEU A 89 12.99 2.03 8.66
N VAL A 90 13.63 1.82 9.81
CA VAL A 90 15.11 1.76 9.89
C VAL A 90 15.63 0.60 9.05
N LEU A 91 15.01 -0.60 9.18
CA LEU A 91 15.40 -1.77 8.42
C LEU A 91 15.23 -1.55 6.91
N LEU A 92 14.07 -1.00 6.48
CA LEU A 92 13.83 -0.60 5.10
C LEU A 92 14.90 0.36 4.59
N GLY A 93 15.17 1.41 5.36
CA GLY A 93 16.14 2.44 4.99
C GLY A 93 17.57 1.89 4.90
N VAL A 94 18.02 1.15 5.90
CA VAL A 94 19.38 0.58 5.93
C VAL A 94 19.55 -0.45 4.81
N ALA A 95 18.59 -1.38 4.63
CA ALA A 95 18.67 -2.37 3.56
C ALA A 95 18.72 -1.70 2.18
N THR A 96 17.89 -0.67 1.95
CA THR A 96 17.95 0.13 0.72
C THR A 96 19.31 0.82 0.56
N ALA A 97 19.80 1.47 1.62
CA ALA A 97 21.06 2.23 1.56
C ALA A 97 22.26 1.38 1.12
N VAL A 98 22.31 0.12 1.52
CA VAL A 98 23.45 -0.77 1.23
C VAL A 98 23.23 -1.69 0.03
N THR A 99 22.07 -1.63 -0.64
CA THR A 99 21.70 -2.56 -1.73
C THR A 99 22.76 -2.64 -2.81
N ALA A 100 23.25 -1.50 -3.30
CA ALA A 100 24.20 -1.49 -4.40
C ALA A 100 25.65 -1.87 -4.01
N TRP A 101 25.95 -2.04 -2.74
CA TRP A 101 27.24 -2.56 -2.29
C TRP A 101 27.37 -4.08 -2.40
N PHE A 102 26.25 -4.77 -2.57
CA PHE A 102 26.18 -6.23 -2.67
C PHE A 102 25.51 -6.67 -3.99
N PRO A 103 26.16 -6.41 -5.15
CA PRO A 103 25.54 -6.61 -6.46
C PRO A 103 25.43 -8.09 -6.88
N GLN A 104 25.83 -9.01 -6.04
CA GLN A 104 25.68 -10.44 -6.32
C GLN A 104 24.25 -10.90 -6.03
N MET A 105 23.78 -11.93 -6.74
CA MET A 105 22.44 -12.52 -6.58
C MET A 105 22.06 -12.70 -5.11
N GLY A 106 22.90 -13.40 -4.31
CA GLY A 106 22.64 -13.63 -2.89
C GLY A 106 22.51 -12.36 -2.06
N GLY A 107 23.34 -11.34 -2.34
CA GLY A 107 23.31 -10.05 -1.68
C GLY A 107 22.02 -9.29 -2.01
N ILE A 108 21.67 -9.20 -3.28
CA ILE A 108 20.46 -8.50 -3.76
C ILE A 108 19.20 -9.18 -3.18
N LEU A 109 19.08 -10.50 -3.26
CA LEU A 109 17.94 -11.23 -2.71
C LEU A 109 17.81 -11.05 -1.19
N THR A 110 18.93 -11.12 -0.46
CA THR A 110 18.95 -10.93 1.00
C THR A 110 18.51 -9.52 1.37
N LEU A 111 19.06 -8.49 0.71
CA LEU A 111 18.70 -7.09 0.98
C LEU A 111 17.29 -6.76 0.52
N THR A 112 16.82 -7.36 -0.57
CA THR A 112 15.41 -7.28 -0.99
C THR A 112 14.49 -7.90 0.06
N LEU A 113 14.83 -9.06 0.61
CA LEU A 113 14.06 -9.70 1.68
C LEU A 113 14.02 -8.82 2.94
N LEU A 114 15.17 -8.29 3.38
CA LEU A 114 15.25 -7.40 4.56
C LEU A 114 14.49 -6.10 4.36
N SER A 115 14.66 -5.46 3.21
CA SER A 115 13.90 -4.27 2.81
C SER A 115 12.39 -4.55 2.79
N SER A 116 12.00 -5.69 2.26
CA SER A 116 10.61 -6.12 2.18
C SER A 116 10.01 -6.45 3.55
N ILE A 117 10.77 -7.07 4.48
CA ILE A 117 10.35 -7.22 5.88
C ILE A 117 10.09 -5.82 6.48
N GLY A 118 11.03 -4.90 6.30
CA GLY A 118 10.88 -3.52 6.75
C GLY A 118 9.61 -2.87 6.20
N PHE A 119 9.39 -2.98 4.90
CA PHE A 119 8.22 -2.41 4.23
C PHE A 119 6.90 -3.02 4.72
N HIS A 120 6.75 -4.33 4.66
CA HIS A 120 5.47 -5.00 4.97
C HIS A 120 5.11 -4.94 6.46
N TYR A 121 6.11 -5.04 7.34
CA TYR A 121 5.88 -4.93 8.79
C TYR A 121 5.56 -3.49 9.17
N TYR A 122 6.24 -2.50 8.54
CA TYR A 122 5.86 -1.10 8.68
C TYR A 122 4.41 -0.86 8.24
N GLU A 123 4.03 -1.31 7.04
CA GLU A 123 2.67 -1.12 6.52
C GLU A 123 1.60 -1.73 7.44
N THR A 124 1.85 -2.96 7.94
CA THR A 124 0.94 -3.65 8.87
C THR A 124 0.74 -2.85 10.15
N VAL A 125 1.85 -2.43 10.77
CA VAL A 125 1.83 -1.68 12.03
C VAL A 125 1.29 -0.27 11.82
N ASN A 126 1.67 0.40 10.75
CA ASN A 126 1.19 1.73 10.40
C ASN A 126 -0.33 1.75 10.22
N GLN A 127 -0.89 0.74 9.55
CA GLN A 127 -2.34 0.58 9.46
C GLN A 127 -2.99 0.45 10.84
N SER A 128 -2.41 -0.35 11.73
CA SER A 128 -2.90 -0.52 13.09
C SER A 128 -2.85 0.79 13.88
N LEU A 129 -1.71 1.50 13.87
CA LEU A 129 -1.55 2.78 14.56
C LEU A 129 -2.49 3.86 14.04
N GLN A 130 -2.71 3.93 12.72
CA GLN A 130 -3.69 4.84 12.12
C GLN A 130 -5.08 4.61 12.71
N LEU A 131 -5.51 3.35 12.82
CA LEU A 131 -6.84 3.00 13.33
C LEU A 131 -6.97 3.21 14.83
N GLN A 132 -5.88 3.12 15.61
CA GLN A 132 -5.87 3.34 17.04
C GLN A 132 -5.75 4.82 17.42
N TRP A 133 -4.95 5.61 16.71
CA TRP A 133 -4.61 6.97 17.11
C TRP A 133 -5.52 8.03 16.50
N ILE A 134 -6.18 7.72 15.38
CA ILE A 134 -7.09 8.65 14.72
C ILE A 134 -8.52 8.35 15.20
N SER A 135 -9.24 9.38 15.64
CA SER A 135 -10.63 9.21 16.04
C SER A 135 -11.50 8.80 14.86
N LYS A 136 -12.55 8.00 15.12
CA LYS A 136 -13.48 7.53 14.07
C LYS A 136 -14.06 8.67 13.23
N ALA A 137 -14.32 9.82 13.83
CA ALA A 137 -14.86 10.98 13.15
C ALA A 137 -13.85 11.64 12.19
N GLN A 138 -12.55 11.64 12.55
CA GLN A 138 -11.48 12.25 11.78
C GLN A 138 -10.82 11.27 10.79
N ALA A 139 -11.02 9.97 10.95
CA ALA A 139 -10.30 8.95 10.20
C ALA A 139 -10.41 9.12 8.67
N PRO A 140 -11.60 9.35 8.07
CA PRO A 140 -11.68 9.50 6.62
C PRO A 140 -10.82 10.65 6.10
N GLN A 141 -10.87 11.81 6.78
CA GLN A 141 -10.13 13.00 6.37
C GLN A 141 -8.62 12.84 6.57
N VAL A 142 -8.20 12.33 7.73
CA VAL A 142 -6.78 12.19 8.07
C VAL A 142 -6.12 11.11 7.21
N LEU A 143 -6.81 9.98 6.93
CA LEU A 143 -6.31 8.95 6.03
C LEU A 143 -6.16 9.47 4.59
N GLY A 144 -7.09 10.31 4.12
CA GLY A 144 -6.96 10.99 2.84
C GLY A 144 -5.73 11.90 2.77
N TRP A 145 -5.43 12.64 3.84
CA TRP A 145 -4.22 13.47 3.94
C TRP A 145 -2.94 12.64 4.03
N LEU A 146 -2.95 11.50 4.73
CA LEU A 146 -1.82 10.58 4.79
C LEU A 146 -1.51 9.98 3.41
N LEU A 147 -2.53 9.62 2.64
CA LEU A 147 -2.37 9.19 1.26
C LEU A 147 -1.73 10.28 0.40
N ALA A 148 -2.20 11.52 0.50
CA ALA A 148 -1.64 12.65 -0.22
C ALA A 148 -0.18 12.92 0.17
N MET A 149 0.16 12.81 1.45
CA MET A 149 1.53 12.97 1.95
C MET A 149 2.46 11.89 1.37
N GLY A 150 2.05 10.63 1.36
CA GLY A 150 2.83 9.54 0.76
C GLY A 150 3.06 9.76 -0.73
N SER A 151 2.02 10.17 -1.46
CA SER A 151 2.12 10.49 -2.89
C SER A 151 3.04 11.69 -3.16
N ALA A 152 2.97 12.74 -2.34
CA ALA A 152 3.85 13.90 -2.45
C ALA A 152 5.32 13.53 -2.17
N ALA A 153 5.58 12.72 -1.15
CA ALA A 153 6.92 12.24 -0.85
C ALA A 153 7.49 11.36 -1.97
N SER A 154 6.68 10.47 -2.56
CA SER A 154 7.08 9.68 -3.74
C SER A 154 7.39 10.57 -4.93
N LEU A 155 6.54 11.58 -5.20
CA LEU A 155 6.76 12.53 -6.30
C LEU A 155 8.08 13.30 -6.13
N VAL A 156 8.38 13.75 -4.91
CA VAL A 156 9.65 14.42 -4.61
C VAL A 156 10.81 13.46 -4.83
N ALA A 157 10.73 12.22 -4.34
CA ALA A 157 11.81 11.23 -4.52
C ALA A 157 12.07 10.94 -6.02
N PHE A 158 11.02 10.68 -6.81
CA PHE A 158 11.15 10.49 -8.26
C PHE A 158 11.67 11.74 -8.96
N GLY A 159 11.16 12.93 -8.60
CA GLY A 159 11.59 14.21 -9.18
C GLY A 159 13.05 14.51 -8.91
N VAL A 160 13.53 14.26 -7.69
CA VAL A 160 14.95 14.41 -7.33
C VAL A 160 15.79 13.45 -8.17
N ILE A 161 15.42 12.18 -8.29
CA ILE A 161 16.15 11.20 -9.11
C ILE A 161 16.23 11.67 -10.56
N LEU A 162 15.09 12.02 -11.17
CA LEU A 162 15.04 12.47 -12.57
C LEU A 162 15.96 13.67 -12.85
N VAL A 163 15.95 14.66 -11.96
CA VAL A 163 16.75 15.88 -12.15
C VAL A 163 18.24 15.63 -11.85
N THR A 164 18.56 14.83 -10.84
CA THR A 164 19.95 14.69 -10.39
C THR A 164 20.68 13.54 -11.07
N TRP A 165 19.97 12.54 -11.62
CA TRP A 165 20.59 11.37 -12.23
C TRP A 165 21.53 11.72 -13.37
N GLU A 166 21.07 12.54 -14.31
CA GLU A 166 21.89 12.97 -15.45
C GLU A 166 22.84 14.11 -15.08
N TRP A 167 22.35 15.12 -14.34
CA TRP A 167 23.10 16.34 -14.06
C TRP A 167 24.27 16.13 -13.09
N LEU A 168 24.11 15.23 -12.12
CA LEU A 168 25.13 14.94 -11.12
C LEU A 168 25.82 13.59 -11.37
N ALA A 169 25.50 12.90 -12.47
CA ALA A 169 26.02 11.56 -12.78
C ALA A 169 25.99 10.63 -11.55
N LEU A 170 24.84 10.58 -10.87
CA LEU A 170 24.70 9.81 -9.64
C LEU A 170 24.90 8.32 -9.91
N SER A 171 25.69 7.67 -9.07
CA SER A 171 25.79 6.21 -9.07
C SER A 171 24.62 5.58 -8.31
N PHE A 172 24.29 4.31 -8.61
CA PHE A 172 23.32 3.53 -7.85
C PHE A 172 23.66 3.53 -6.35
N ASN A 173 24.93 3.36 -5.99
CA ASN A 173 25.41 3.39 -4.60
C ASN A 173 25.03 4.70 -3.90
N THR A 174 25.28 5.83 -4.54
CA THR A 174 25.00 7.15 -3.96
C THR A 174 23.49 7.36 -3.81
N ALA A 175 22.69 7.05 -4.83
CA ALA A 175 21.25 7.23 -4.80
C ALA A 175 20.57 6.37 -3.73
N TYR A 176 20.92 5.08 -3.64
CA TYR A 176 20.41 4.19 -2.62
C TYR A 176 20.88 4.58 -1.22
N MET A 177 22.15 4.94 -1.05
CA MET A 177 22.70 5.36 0.24
C MET A 177 22.03 6.62 0.77
N ILE A 178 21.82 7.63 -0.07
CA ILE A 178 21.16 8.88 0.34
C ILE A 178 19.71 8.61 0.70
N SER A 179 18.92 7.99 -0.17
CA SER A 179 17.50 7.79 0.06
C SER A 179 17.21 6.85 1.25
N GLY A 180 17.90 5.71 1.30
CA GLY A 180 17.80 4.78 2.41
C GLY A 180 18.31 5.38 3.72
N GLY A 181 19.44 6.11 3.67
CA GLY A 181 20.02 6.82 4.81
C GLY A 181 19.09 7.90 5.38
N ILE A 182 18.42 8.69 4.53
CA ILE A 182 17.43 9.68 4.94
C ILE A 182 16.25 9.00 5.64
N THR A 183 15.69 7.92 5.06
CA THR A 183 14.59 7.17 5.68
C THR A 183 14.98 6.62 7.05
N ALA A 184 16.15 5.98 7.16
CA ALA A 184 16.65 5.46 8.43
C ALA A 184 16.89 6.57 9.45
N ALA A 185 17.49 7.69 9.04
CA ALA A 185 17.76 8.84 9.91
C ALA A 185 16.47 9.48 10.45
N ILE A 186 15.44 9.64 9.59
CA ILE A 186 14.12 10.14 10.02
C ILE A 186 13.51 9.18 11.04
N ALA A 187 13.52 7.87 10.79
CA ALA A 187 12.95 6.88 11.71
C ALA A 187 13.70 6.88 13.06
N LEU A 188 15.02 6.93 13.07
CA LEU A 188 15.83 7.04 14.30
C LEU A 188 15.57 8.35 15.04
N ALA A 189 15.49 9.48 14.32
CA ALA A 189 15.14 10.76 14.92
C ALA A 189 13.74 10.71 15.56
N CYS A 190 12.75 10.08 14.92
CA CYS A 190 11.42 9.87 15.50
C CYS A 190 11.47 9.01 16.77
N MET A 191 12.33 7.99 16.83
CA MET A 191 12.50 7.18 18.04
C MET A 191 13.02 7.99 19.22
N VAL A 192 13.84 9.02 18.99
CA VAL A 192 14.42 9.90 20.01
C VAL A 192 13.46 11.03 20.39
N LEU A 193 12.84 11.67 19.39
CA LEU A 193 12.08 12.92 19.58
C LEU A 193 10.66 12.68 20.10
N TYR A 194 10.05 11.53 19.78
CA TYR A 194 8.66 11.24 20.15
C TYR A 194 8.59 10.35 21.40
N PRO A 195 7.65 10.63 22.30
CA PRO A 195 7.32 9.71 23.38
C PRO A 195 6.64 8.44 22.82
N GLN A 196 6.54 7.42 23.63
CA GLN A 196 5.72 6.25 23.30
C GLN A 196 4.26 6.58 23.56
N PHE A 197 3.46 6.65 22.50
CA PHE A 197 2.02 6.87 22.63
C PHE A 197 1.32 5.58 23.03
N GLN A 198 0.50 5.69 24.08
CA GLN A 198 -0.28 4.57 24.55
C GLN A 198 -1.74 4.73 24.15
N SER A 199 -2.24 3.76 23.39
CA SER A 199 -3.67 3.63 23.12
C SER A 199 -4.43 3.38 24.44
N PRO A 200 -5.63 3.97 24.62
CA PRO A 200 -6.45 3.74 25.80
C PRO A 200 -6.87 2.28 25.95
N THR A 201 -6.93 1.54 24.84
CA THR A 201 -7.32 0.13 24.83
C THR A 201 -6.12 -0.74 24.51
N PRO A 202 -5.69 -1.64 25.43
CA PRO A 202 -4.66 -2.63 25.14
C PRO A 202 -5.08 -3.54 23.98
N GLN A 203 -4.15 -3.82 23.07
CA GLN A 203 -4.40 -4.70 21.95
C GLN A 203 -4.23 -6.18 22.34
N HIS A 204 -5.03 -7.07 21.77
CA HIS A 204 -4.81 -8.51 21.91
C HIS A 204 -3.47 -8.90 21.28
N LYS A 205 -2.71 -9.74 21.99
CA LYS A 205 -1.39 -10.24 21.55
C LYS A 205 -1.46 -11.67 20.98
N THR A 206 -2.64 -12.08 20.56
CA THR A 206 -2.90 -13.38 19.93
C THR A 206 -3.57 -13.14 18.58
N MET A 207 -3.43 -14.10 17.67
CA MET A 207 -4.13 -14.02 16.39
C MET A 207 -5.64 -13.96 16.62
N VAL A 208 -6.29 -12.95 16.05
CA VAL A 208 -7.72 -12.73 16.16
C VAL A 208 -8.35 -12.90 14.77
N LEU A 209 -9.14 -13.95 14.62
CA LEU A 209 -9.93 -14.22 13.42
C LEU A 209 -11.41 -14.37 13.83
N ARG A 210 -12.09 -13.25 14.04
CA ARG A 210 -13.48 -13.28 14.48
C ARG A 210 -14.43 -13.49 13.30
N LYS A 211 -15.33 -14.43 13.43
CA LYS A 211 -16.36 -14.72 12.42
C LYS A 211 -17.19 -13.48 12.06
N ARG A 212 -17.46 -12.59 13.01
CA ARG A 212 -18.22 -11.35 12.77
C ARG A 212 -17.54 -10.41 11.77
N TYR A 213 -16.20 -10.45 11.60
CA TYR A 213 -15.47 -9.64 10.64
C TYR A 213 -15.34 -10.30 9.25
N TRP A 214 -16.05 -11.38 8.99
CA TRP A 214 -15.96 -12.15 7.73
C TRP A 214 -16.09 -11.28 6.47
N LEU A 215 -17.01 -10.31 6.49
CA LEU A 215 -17.24 -9.41 5.36
C LEU A 215 -16.01 -8.52 5.10
N TYR A 216 -15.39 -8.02 6.17
CA TYR A 216 -14.15 -7.26 6.06
C TYR A 216 -13.02 -8.11 5.46
N TYR A 217 -12.87 -9.36 5.91
CA TYR A 217 -11.85 -10.28 5.37
C TYR A 217 -12.11 -10.60 3.89
N ALA A 218 -13.36 -10.87 3.52
CA ALA A 218 -13.73 -11.12 2.13
C ALA A 218 -13.42 -9.91 1.23
N LEU A 219 -13.73 -8.69 1.69
CA LEU A 219 -13.42 -7.46 0.98
C LEU A 219 -11.90 -7.21 0.88
N GLN A 220 -11.12 -7.54 1.92
CA GLN A 220 -9.66 -7.46 1.89
C GLN A 220 -9.03 -8.43 0.88
N PHE A 221 -9.52 -9.68 0.84
CA PHE A 221 -9.08 -10.66 -0.16
C PHE A 221 -9.36 -10.16 -1.58
N MET A 222 -10.58 -9.69 -1.82
CA MET A 222 -10.97 -9.16 -3.13
C MET A 222 -10.19 -7.90 -3.52
N ALA A 223 -9.85 -7.03 -2.55
CA ALA A 223 -9.01 -5.86 -2.77
C ALA A 223 -7.59 -6.27 -3.21
N GLY A 224 -7.00 -7.26 -2.54
CA GLY A 224 -5.70 -7.84 -2.92
C GLY A 224 -5.72 -8.45 -4.32
N ALA A 225 -6.76 -9.22 -4.65
CA ALA A 225 -6.91 -9.85 -5.96
C ALA A 225 -7.01 -8.81 -7.09
N ARG A 226 -7.86 -7.80 -6.94
CA ARG A 226 -8.00 -6.73 -7.95
C ARG A 226 -6.72 -5.93 -8.14
N ARG A 227 -6.01 -5.64 -7.03
CA ARG A 227 -4.73 -4.92 -7.10
C ARG A 227 -3.73 -5.58 -8.03
N GLN A 228 -3.67 -6.92 -8.06
CA GLN A 228 -2.74 -7.63 -8.92
C GLN A 228 -3.04 -7.41 -10.41
N VAL A 229 -4.31 -7.29 -10.80
CA VAL A 229 -4.67 -7.02 -12.19
C VAL A 229 -4.15 -5.65 -12.62
N PHE A 230 -4.35 -4.62 -11.82
CA PHE A 230 -3.83 -3.28 -12.12
C PHE A 230 -2.30 -3.24 -12.12
N MET A 231 -1.68 -3.74 -11.05
CA MET A 231 -0.23 -3.63 -10.87
C MET A 231 0.58 -4.39 -11.93
N VAL A 232 0.06 -5.54 -12.41
CA VAL A 232 0.76 -6.38 -13.37
C VAL A 232 0.25 -6.14 -14.79
N PHE A 233 -1.05 -6.31 -15.02
CA PHE A 233 -1.58 -6.45 -16.36
C PHE A 233 -1.99 -5.14 -17.03
N ALA A 234 -2.40 -4.11 -16.29
CA ALA A 234 -2.70 -2.81 -16.89
C ALA A 234 -1.43 -2.14 -17.42
N GLY A 235 -0.34 -2.15 -16.65
CA GLY A 235 0.96 -1.65 -17.11
C GLY A 235 1.53 -2.49 -18.26
N PHE A 236 1.43 -3.83 -18.18
CA PHE A 236 1.88 -4.73 -19.24
C PHE A 236 1.13 -4.50 -20.55
N MET A 237 -0.18 -4.28 -20.51
CA MET A 237 -0.99 -3.91 -21.68
C MET A 237 -0.47 -2.64 -22.35
N MET A 238 -0.08 -1.60 -21.60
CA MET A 238 0.43 -0.35 -22.17
C MET A 238 1.70 -0.60 -23.00
N VAL A 239 2.58 -1.47 -22.52
CA VAL A 239 3.82 -1.82 -23.23
C VAL A 239 3.55 -2.77 -24.39
N GLU A 240 2.88 -3.90 -24.14
CA GLU A 240 2.70 -4.96 -25.15
C GLU A 240 1.85 -4.52 -26.33
N ARG A 241 0.70 -3.88 -26.06
CA ARG A 241 -0.27 -3.53 -27.10
C ARG A 241 -0.03 -2.17 -27.73
N PHE A 242 0.45 -1.20 -26.96
CA PHE A 242 0.59 0.18 -27.39
C PHE A 242 2.04 0.63 -27.56
N GLY A 243 3.02 -0.23 -27.20
CA GLY A 243 4.43 0.05 -27.39
C GLY A 243 4.99 1.14 -26.46
N PHE A 244 4.35 1.38 -25.30
CA PHE A 244 4.84 2.38 -24.34
C PHE A 244 6.28 2.07 -23.93
N ASP A 245 7.13 3.08 -24.02
CA ASP A 245 8.45 3.04 -23.43
C ASP A 245 8.41 3.31 -21.92
N VAL A 246 9.56 3.16 -21.26
CA VAL A 246 9.69 3.38 -19.81
C VAL A 246 9.30 4.81 -19.44
N HIS A 247 9.61 5.79 -20.29
CA HIS A 247 9.33 7.19 -20.02
C HIS A 247 7.83 7.49 -20.06
N GLU A 248 7.12 6.96 -21.05
CA GLU A 248 5.67 7.13 -21.19
C GLU A 248 4.91 6.45 -20.04
N LEU A 249 5.28 5.21 -19.70
CA LEU A 249 4.66 4.49 -18.58
C LEU A 249 4.95 5.17 -17.23
N THR A 250 6.18 5.63 -17.01
CA THR A 250 6.55 6.38 -15.81
C THR A 250 5.76 7.68 -15.70
N SER A 251 5.49 8.35 -16.83
CA SER A 251 4.66 9.56 -16.86
C SER A 251 3.24 9.30 -16.36
N LEU A 252 2.63 8.15 -16.70
CA LEU A 252 1.31 7.77 -16.18
C LEU A 252 1.35 7.55 -14.66
N TYR A 253 2.40 6.91 -14.13
CA TYR A 253 2.57 6.76 -12.68
C TYR A 253 2.74 8.12 -11.98
N LEU A 254 3.52 9.05 -12.57
CA LEU A 254 3.66 10.40 -12.04
C LEU A 254 2.34 11.17 -12.02
N ILE A 255 1.55 11.06 -13.10
CA ILE A 255 0.19 11.62 -13.14
C ILE A 255 -0.64 11.09 -11.98
N ASN A 256 -0.62 9.78 -11.74
CA ASN A 256 -1.33 9.15 -10.63
C ASN A 256 -0.88 9.67 -9.26
N LEU A 257 0.43 9.88 -9.06
CA LEU A 257 0.94 10.44 -7.80
C LEU A 257 0.48 11.89 -7.60
N VAL A 258 0.56 12.71 -8.63
CA VAL A 258 0.08 14.11 -8.59
C VAL A 258 -1.43 14.14 -8.30
N MET A 259 -2.20 13.32 -9.00
CA MET A 259 -3.65 13.23 -8.77
C MET A 259 -3.95 12.80 -7.33
N ASN A 260 -3.27 11.80 -6.79
CA ASN A 260 -3.46 11.36 -5.40
C ASN A 260 -3.10 12.44 -4.38
N MET A 261 -2.07 13.23 -4.64
CA MET A 261 -1.69 14.32 -3.76
C MET A 261 -2.82 15.34 -3.57
N PHE A 262 -3.52 15.69 -4.66
CA PHE A 262 -4.60 16.67 -4.62
C PHE A 262 -5.96 16.07 -4.31
N ILE A 263 -6.24 14.86 -4.79
CA ILE A 263 -7.54 14.20 -4.68
C ILE A 263 -7.67 13.40 -3.37
N GLY A 264 -6.57 12.91 -2.78
CA GLY A 264 -6.62 12.15 -1.54
C GLY A 264 -7.44 12.82 -0.42
N PRO A 265 -7.22 14.11 -0.09
CA PRO A 265 -8.04 14.82 0.90
C PRO A 265 -9.51 15.00 0.47
N ALA A 266 -9.77 15.09 -0.84
CA ALA A 266 -11.15 15.15 -1.36
C ALA A 266 -11.86 13.80 -1.16
N PHE A 267 -11.19 12.68 -1.38
CA PHE A 267 -11.71 11.34 -1.10
C PHE A 267 -12.04 11.16 0.39
N GLY A 268 -11.20 11.67 1.30
CA GLY A 268 -11.52 11.68 2.73
C GLY A 268 -12.85 12.40 3.03
N ARG A 269 -13.12 13.52 2.38
CA ARG A 269 -14.41 14.25 2.50
C ARG A 269 -15.57 13.46 1.89
N VAL A 270 -15.34 12.75 0.80
CA VAL A 270 -16.35 11.88 0.16
C VAL A 270 -16.77 10.78 1.14
N VAL A 271 -15.80 10.06 1.75
CA VAL A 271 -16.10 9.01 2.73
C VAL A 271 -16.82 9.59 3.96
N ALA A 272 -16.36 10.73 4.46
CA ALA A 272 -17.00 11.39 5.61
C ALA A 272 -18.45 11.80 5.33
N ARG A 273 -18.74 12.26 4.11
CA ARG A 273 -20.07 12.76 3.70
C ARG A 273 -21.04 11.64 3.31
N TYR A 274 -20.59 10.68 2.53
CA TYR A 274 -21.44 9.65 1.93
C TYR A 274 -21.38 8.30 2.66
N GLY A 275 -20.42 8.12 3.58
CA GLY A 275 -20.18 6.90 4.33
C GLY A 275 -19.43 5.84 3.54
N GLU A 276 -18.90 4.85 4.25
CA GLU A 276 -18.06 3.79 3.72
C GLU A 276 -18.78 2.93 2.68
N ARG A 277 -20.03 2.54 2.97
CA ARG A 277 -20.85 1.71 2.06
C ARG A 277 -20.97 2.32 0.67
N ASN A 278 -21.43 3.57 0.61
CA ASN A 278 -21.68 4.23 -0.68
C ASN A 278 -20.38 4.50 -1.44
N THR A 279 -19.30 4.83 -0.71
CA THR A 279 -17.98 5.04 -1.30
C THR A 279 -17.43 3.74 -1.90
N LEU A 280 -17.53 2.62 -1.20
CA LEU A 280 -17.08 1.31 -1.70
C LEU A 280 -17.95 0.80 -2.86
N ILE A 281 -19.27 1.05 -2.83
CA ILE A 281 -20.15 0.74 -3.96
C ILE A 281 -19.72 1.53 -5.20
N PHE A 282 -19.44 2.83 -5.04
CA PHE A 282 -18.98 3.69 -6.14
C PHE A 282 -17.62 3.24 -6.69
N GLU A 283 -16.66 2.93 -5.80
CA GLU A 283 -15.35 2.38 -6.17
C GLU A 283 -15.50 1.11 -7.00
N TYR A 284 -16.25 0.13 -6.49
CA TYR A 284 -16.31 -1.19 -7.13
C TYR A 284 -17.13 -1.20 -8.40
N ALA A 285 -18.17 -0.38 -8.49
CA ALA A 285 -18.90 -0.17 -9.74
C ALA A 285 -18.01 0.50 -10.80
N GLY A 286 -17.25 1.53 -10.40
CA GLY A 286 -16.30 2.21 -11.28
C GLY A 286 -15.19 1.27 -11.76
N LEU A 287 -14.59 0.48 -10.86
CA LEU A 287 -13.56 -0.51 -11.23
C LEU A 287 -14.11 -1.60 -12.16
N ALA A 288 -15.35 -2.06 -11.94
CA ALA A 288 -15.97 -3.03 -12.85
C ALA A 288 -16.09 -2.47 -14.28
N LEU A 289 -16.51 -1.20 -14.41
CA LEU A 289 -16.60 -0.53 -15.71
C LEU A 289 -15.22 -0.33 -16.35
N VAL A 290 -14.21 0.05 -15.57
CA VAL A 290 -12.83 0.22 -16.03
C VAL A 290 -12.27 -1.10 -16.54
N PHE A 291 -12.43 -2.20 -15.80
CA PHE A 291 -11.95 -3.51 -16.23
C PHE A 291 -12.70 -4.03 -17.46
N LEU A 292 -14.01 -3.82 -17.55
CA LEU A 292 -14.76 -4.12 -18.79
C LEU A 292 -14.24 -3.30 -19.97
N ALA A 293 -13.91 -2.02 -19.76
CA ALA A 293 -13.36 -1.16 -20.79
C ALA A 293 -11.96 -1.62 -21.22
N TYR A 294 -11.09 -2.06 -20.29
CA TYR A 294 -9.81 -2.67 -20.65
C TYR A 294 -10.00 -3.94 -21.50
N GLY A 295 -10.96 -4.81 -21.15
CA GLY A 295 -11.33 -5.95 -21.97
C GLY A 295 -11.80 -5.53 -23.37
N GLY A 296 -12.57 -4.45 -23.44
CA GLY A 296 -13.06 -3.84 -24.69
C GLY A 296 -11.95 -3.33 -25.60
N ILE A 297 -10.81 -2.88 -25.05
CA ILE A 297 -9.64 -2.47 -25.86
C ILE A 297 -9.19 -3.61 -26.79
N TYR A 298 -9.17 -4.83 -26.30
CA TYR A 298 -8.79 -6.00 -27.10
C TYR A 298 -9.90 -6.46 -28.03
N MET A 299 -11.18 -6.33 -27.61
CA MET A 299 -12.32 -6.80 -28.39
C MET A 299 -12.72 -5.84 -29.51
N PHE A 300 -12.63 -4.53 -29.28
CA PHE A 300 -13.13 -3.50 -30.19
C PHE A 300 -12.01 -2.64 -30.79
N GLY A 301 -10.75 -2.88 -30.44
CA GLY A 301 -9.62 -2.15 -30.99
C GLY A 301 -9.54 -0.68 -30.53
N TRP A 302 -9.99 -0.37 -29.33
CA TRP A 302 -9.93 1.00 -28.80
C TRP A 302 -8.48 1.49 -28.63
N GLY A 303 -8.29 2.79 -28.83
CA GLY A 303 -6.96 3.38 -28.95
C GLY A 303 -6.27 3.71 -27.61
N VAL A 304 -5.00 4.10 -27.71
CA VAL A 304 -4.08 4.37 -26.59
C VAL A 304 -4.56 5.48 -25.65
N MET A 305 -5.23 6.50 -26.16
CA MET A 305 -5.73 7.61 -25.32
C MET A 305 -6.76 7.12 -24.29
N LEU A 306 -7.66 6.20 -24.70
CA LEU A 306 -8.61 5.60 -23.78
C LEU A 306 -7.89 4.70 -22.76
N ALA A 307 -6.91 3.90 -23.21
CA ALA A 307 -6.13 3.04 -22.32
C ALA A 307 -5.40 3.84 -21.25
N GLY A 308 -4.74 4.95 -21.61
CA GLY A 308 -4.08 5.85 -20.67
C GLY A 308 -5.07 6.52 -19.71
N ALA A 309 -6.22 6.97 -20.19
CA ALA A 309 -7.27 7.53 -19.33
C ALA A 309 -7.80 6.49 -18.33
N LEU A 310 -8.05 5.26 -18.79
CA LEU A 310 -8.47 4.15 -17.93
C LEU A 310 -7.42 3.83 -16.86
N PHE A 311 -6.12 3.88 -17.20
CA PHE A 311 -5.01 3.66 -16.29
C PHE A 311 -5.03 4.66 -15.12
N VAL A 312 -5.27 5.93 -15.41
CA VAL A 312 -5.36 6.98 -14.38
C VAL A 312 -6.64 6.80 -13.56
N ILE A 313 -7.78 6.55 -14.20
CA ILE A 313 -9.08 6.38 -13.53
C ILE A 313 -9.07 5.16 -12.61
N ASP A 314 -8.49 4.04 -13.03
CA ASP A 314 -8.32 2.83 -12.23
C ASP A 314 -7.58 3.13 -10.91
N HIS A 315 -6.46 3.81 -11.02
CA HIS A 315 -5.66 4.20 -9.86
C HIS A 315 -6.41 5.14 -8.90
N LEU A 316 -7.23 6.06 -9.45
CA LEU A 316 -8.06 6.94 -8.63
C LEU A 316 -9.16 6.17 -7.89
N PHE A 317 -9.84 5.24 -8.55
CA PHE A 317 -10.82 4.38 -7.86
C PHE A 317 -10.16 3.55 -6.78
N PHE A 318 -9.01 2.95 -7.08
CA PHE A 318 -8.27 2.14 -6.11
C PHE A 318 -7.86 2.93 -4.86
N SER A 319 -7.63 4.23 -5.01
CA SER A 319 -7.30 5.12 -3.88
C SER A 319 -8.46 5.32 -2.90
N LEU A 320 -9.72 5.01 -3.27
CA LEU A 320 -10.88 5.01 -2.36
C LEU A 320 -10.88 3.83 -1.37
N ALA A 321 -10.04 2.82 -1.60
CA ALA A 321 -9.97 1.60 -0.76
C ALA A 321 -9.69 1.87 0.73
N PHE A 322 -9.21 3.08 1.12
CA PHE A 322 -9.10 3.42 2.53
C PHE A 322 -10.47 3.48 3.25
N ALA A 323 -11.59 3.61 2.51
CA ALA A 323 -12.93 3.48 3.07
C ALA A 323 -13.15 2.10 3.74
N LEU A 324 -12.45 1.06 3.27
CA LEU A 324 -12.47 -0.26 3.89
C LEU A 324 -11.78 -0.23 5.28
N LYS A 325 -10.73 0.57 5.45
CA LYS A 325 -10.08 0.77 6.74
C LYS A 325 -11.01 1.47 7.74
N THR A 326 -11.71 2.54 7.30
CA THR A 326 -12.65 3.26 8.16
C THR A 326 -13.88 2.42 8.50
N TYR A 327 -14.37 1.59 7.56
CA TYR A 327 -15.42 0.60 7.85
C TYR A 327 -14.97 -0.36 8.96
N PHE A 328 -13.78 -0.95 8.86
CA PHE A 328 -13.25 -1.83 9.89
C PHE A 328 -13.12 -1.12 11.24
N GLN A 329 -12.58 0.11 11.27
CA GLN A 329 -12.45 0.88 12.50
C GLN A 329 -13.80 1.09 13.21
N LYS A 330 -14.90 1.23 12.46
CA LYS A 330 -16.24 1.42 13.04
C LYS A 330 -16.81 0.16 13.67
N ILE A 331 -16.56 -1.01 13.08
CA ILE A 331 -17.11 -2.29 13.53
C ILE A 331 -16.20 -3.03 14.51
N ALA A 332 -14.90 -2.70 14.52
CA ALA A 332 -13.92 -3.43 15.31
C ALA A 332 -14.10 -3.17 16.82
N ASP A 333 -13.92 -4.23 17.59
CA ASP A 333 -13.55 -4.09 18.98
C ASP A 333 -12.17 -3.40 19.03
N PRO A 334 -12.00 -2.32 19.81
CA PRO A 334 -10.72 -1.62 19.88
C PRO A 334 -9.51 -2.51 20.21
N ALA A 335 -9.72 -3.59 20.98
CA ALA A 335 -8.67 -4.54 21.31
C ALA A 335 -8.26 -5.48 20.16
N ASP A 336 -9.11 -5.63 19.14
CA ASP A 336 -8.90 -6.50 17.98
C ASP A 336 -8.15 -5.80 16.84
N ILE A 337 -7.92 -4.48 16.90
CA ILE A 337 -7.42 -3.68 15.77
C ILE A 337 -6.07 -4.19 15.27
N ALA A 338 -5.06 -4.29 16.14
CA ALA A 338 -3.72 -4.69 15.74
C ALA A 338 -3.65 -6.11 15.18
N PRO A 339 -4.17 -7.15 15.88
CA PRO A 339 -4.11 -8.51 15.36
C PRO A 339 -4.94 -8.69 14.09
N THR A 340 -6.09 -7.99 13.98
CA THR A 340 -6.92 -8.06 12.76
C THR A 340 -6.27 -7.30 11.60
N ALA A 341 -5.56 -6.20 11.84
CA ALA A 341 -4.80 -5.51 10.80
C ALA A 341 -3.74 -6.43 10.18
N ALA A 342 -2.99 -7.17 11.01
CA ALA A 342 -1.99 -8.13 10.54
C ALA A 342 -2.63 -9.28 9.73
N VAL A 343 -3.73 -9.87 10.23
CA VAL A 343 -4.48 -10.91 9.52
C VAL A 343 -5.03 -10.40 8.19
N ALA A 344 -5.63 -9.21 8.19
CA ALA A 344 -6.19 -8.59 6.99
C ALA A 344 -5.12 -8.29 5.94
N PHE A 345 -3.94 -7.86 6.37
CA PHE A 345 -2.81 -7.64 5.48
C PHE A 345 -2.34 -8.95 4.83
N THR A 346 -2.20 -10.02 5.62
CA THR A 346 -1.90 -11.36 5.10
C THR A 346 -2.97 -11.82 4.11
N ILE A 347 -4.27 -11.69 4.45
CA ILE A 347 -5.39 -12.06 3.55
C ILE A 347 -5.30 -11.30 2.22
N ASN A 348 -4.97 -10.01 2.25
CA ASN A 348 -4.78 -9.21 1.04
C ASN A 348 -3.64 -9.75 0.15
N HIS A 349 -2.60 -10.35 0.76
CA HIS A 349 -1.44 -10.90 0.05
C HIS A 349 -1.60 -12.36 -0.38
N ILE A 350 -2.61 -13.11 0.12
CA ILE A 350 -2.88 -14.47 -0.35
C ILE A 350 -3.07 -14.50 -1.87
N ALA A 351 -3.88 -13.60 -2.38
CA ALA A 351 -4.11 -13.50 -3.82
C ALA A 351 -2.85 -13.01 -4.58
N ALA A 352 -2.01 -12.20 -3.94
CA ALA A 352 -0.81 -11.65 -4.57
C ALA A 352 0.24 -12.71 -4.91
N VAL A 353 0.24 -13.85 -4.23
CA VAL A 353 1.22 -14.93 -4.47
C VAL A 353 0.83 -15.78 -5.68
N GLY A 354 -0.43 -16.17 -5.81
CA GLY A 354 -0.85 -17.16 -6.82
C GLY A 354 -1.58 -16.58 -8.03
N LEU A 355 -2.35 -15.51 -7.82
CA LEU A 355 -3.21 -14.98 -8.88
C LEU A 355 -2.45 -14.44 -10.11
N PRO A 356 -1.29 -13.74 -9.98
CA PRO A 356 -0.55 -13.28 -11.14
C PRO A 356 -0.09 -14.40 -12.07
N VAL A 357 0.32 -15.55 -11.51
CA VAL A 357 0.71 -16.72 -12.33
C VAL A 357 -0.50 -17.24 -13.11
N PHE A 358 -1.63 -17.42 -12.44
CA PHE A 358 -2.86 -17.88 -13.09
C PHE A 358 -3.33 -16.91 -14.18
N LEU A 359 -3.37 -15.62 -13.89
CA LEU A 359 -3.78 -14.60 -14.85
C LEU A 359 -2.77 -14.43 -15.99
N GLY A 360 -1.46 -14.63 -15.72
CA GLY A 360 -0.43 -14.62 -16.76
C GLY A 360 -0.59 -15.75 -17.75
N LEU A 361 -0.89 -16.96 -17.29
CA LEU A 361 -1.23 -18.08 -18.17
C LEU A 361 -2.50 -17.79 -18.98
N LEU A 362 -3.51 -17.18 -18.35
CA LEU A 362 -4.73 -16.79 -19.03
C LEU A 362 -4.49 -15.67 -20.06
N TRP A 363 -3.56 -14.75 -19.78
CA TRP A 363 -3.16 -13.69 -20.69
C TRP A 363 -2.63 -14.24 -22.03
N LEU A 364 -1.81 -15.28 -21.98
CA LEU A 364 -1.31 -15.94 -23.19
C LEU A 364 -2.43 -16.51 -24.07
N PHE A 365 -3.56 -16.86 -23.45
CA PHE A 365 -4.74 -17.34 -24.16
C PHE A 365 -5.63 -16.19 -24.63
N SER A 366 -5.95 -15.25 -23.72
CA SER A 366 -6.80 -14.09 -24.03
C SER A 366 -6.62 -12.97 -23.00
N PRO A 367 -5.94 -11.87 -23.35
CA PRO A 367 -5.82 -10.70 -22.46
C PRO A 367 -7.19 -10.12 -22.07
N SER A 368 -8.17 -10.15 -22.98
CA SER A 368 -9.53 -9.70 -22.69
C SER A 368 -10.18 -10.45 -21.53
N LEU A 369 -9.98 -11.78 -21.45
CA LEU A 369 -10.53 -12.61 -20.38
C LEU A 369 -9.94 -12.25 -19.01
N VAL A 370 -8.67 -11.85 -18.93
CA VAL A 370 -8.04 -11.37 -17.69
C VAL A 370 -8.80 -10.18 -17.13
N PHE A 371 -9.11 -9.21 -17.97
CA PHE A 371 -9.87 -8.02 -17.55
C PHE A 371 -11.35 -8.32 -17.27
N ILE A 372 -11.98 -9.24 -18.02
CA ILE A 372 -13.35 -9.68 -17.74
C ILE A 372 -13.42 -10.38 -16.38
N LEU A 373 -12.46 -11.23 -16.04
CA LEU A 373 -12.38 -11.83 -14.70
C LEU A 373 -12.16 -10.77 -13.62
N ALA A 374 -11.32 -9.76 -13.88
CA ALA A 374 -11.14 -8.63 -12.97
C ALA A 374 -12.45 -7.86 -12.75
N ALA A 375 -13.24 -7.64 -13.81
CA ALA A 375 -14.57 -7.06 -13.69
C ALA A 375 -15.50 -7.95 -12.84
N GLY A 376 -15.46 -9.27 -13.01
CA GLY A 376 -16.17 -10.23 -12.16
C GLY A 376 -15.76 -10.13 -10.68
N MET A 377 -14.46 -9.96 -10.40
CA MET A 377 -13.96 -9.73 -9.03
C MET A 377 -14.47 -8.39 -8.48
N ALA A 378 -14.52 -7.33 -9.29
CA ALA A 378 -15.07 -6.03 -8.88
C ALA A 378 -16.58 -6.11 -8.61
N LEU A 379 -17.36 -6.82 -9.44
CA LEU A 379 -18.78 -7.07 -9.22
C LEU A 379 -19.03 -7.91 -7.97
N THR A 380 -18.20 -8.92 -7.70
CA THR A 380 -18.26 -9.67 -6.44
C THR A 380 -18.01 -8.75 -5.25
N SER A 381 -17.04 -7.86 -5.34
CA SER A 381 -16.78 -6.86 -4.29
C SER A 381 -17.93 -5.88 -4.13
N LEU A 382 -18.59 -5.49 -5.23
CA LEU A 382 -19.80 -4.66 -5.20
C LEU A 382 -20.94 -5.38 -4.45
N GLY A 383 -21.17 -6.67 -4.75
CA GLY A 383 -22.12 -7.50 -4.03
C GLY A 383 -21.84 -7.56 -2.52
N LEU A 384 -20.55 -7.74 -2.16
CA LEU A 384 -20.13 -7.72 -0.75
C LEU A 384 -20.32 -6.33 -0.11
N ALA A 385 -20.03 -5.24 -0.82
CA ALA A 385 -20.23 -3.88 -0.30
C ALA A 385 -21.69 -3.54 -0.03
N LEU A 386 -22.63 -4.13 -0.78
CA LEU A 386 -24.06 -3.99 -0.53
C LEU A 386 -24.48 -4.57 0.82
N LEU A 387 -23.70 -5.53 1.36
CA LEU A 387 -23.94 -6.11 2.67
C LEU A 387 -23.43 -5.22 3.83
N ILE A 388 -22.67 -4.17 3.55
CA ILE A 388 -22.25 -3.20 4.57
C ILE A 388 -23.49 -2.39 5.00
N PRO A 389 -23.76 -2.25 6.31
CA PRO A 389 -24.83 -1.38 6.79
C PRO A 389 -24.58 0.09 6.45
N ARG A 390 -25.65 0.90 6.38
CA ARG A 390 -25.48 2.36 6.20
C ARG A 390 -24.76 3.02 7.39
N ARG A 391 -24.90 2.44 8.57
CA ARG A 391 -24.23 2.87 9.80
C ARG A 391 -23.62 1.63 10.45
N PRO A 392 -22.40 1.24 10.03
CA PRO A 392 -21.74 0.08 10.62
C PRO A 392 -21.27 0.39 12.04
N GLU A 393 -21.51 -0.57 12.94
CA GLU A 393 -21.13 -0.48 14.36
C GLU A 393 -20.87 -1.90 14.91
N PRO A 394 -20.22 -2.04 16.09
CA PRO A 394 -20.02 -3.34 16.71
C PRO A 394 -21.38 -4.04 16.98
N GLY A 395 -21.52 -5.30 16.54
CA GLY A 395 -22.76 -6.06 16.58
C GLY A 395 -23.66 -5.86 15.36
N TYR A 396 -23.37 -4.87 14.51
CA TYR A 396 -24.06 -4.65 13.24
C TYR A 396 -23.02 -4.43 12.12
N GLU A 397 -22.10 -5.39 12.01
CA GLU A 397 -21.02 -5.40 11.02
C GLU A 397 -21.57 -5.58 9.59
N THR A 398 -22.63 -6.35 9.44
CA THR A 398 -23.30 -6.60 8.16
C THR A 398 -24.81 -6.47 8.30
N ILE A 399 -25.51 -6.25 7.20
CA ILE A 399 -26.99 -6.30 7.19
C ILE A 399 -27.53 -7.70 7.53
N LEU A 400 -26.66 -8.73 7.50
CA LEU A 400 -26.99 -10.11 7.87
C LEU A 400 -26.73 -10.40 9.36
N SER A 401 -26.16 -9.45 10.11
CA SER A 401 -25.87 -9.60 11.55
C SER A 401 -27.10 -9.40 12.45
N ARG A 402 -28.28 -9.17 11.89
CA ARG A 402 -29.55 -9.03 12.61
C ARG A 402 -30.25 -10.36 12.75
#